data_b81d0c715fb7fad0d080427dc2968241
#
_entry.id   b81d0c715fb7fad0d080427dc2968241
#
_cell.length_a   1.000
_cell.length_b   1.000
_cell.length_c   1.000
_cell.angle_alpha   90.00
_cell.angle_beta   90.00
_cell.angle_gamma   90.00
#
_symmetry.space_group_name_H-M   'P 1'
#
loop_
_entity.id
_entity.type
_entity.pdbx_description
1 polymer ?
#
loop_
_entity_poly.entity_id
_entity_poly.type
_entity_poly.pdbx_seq_one_letter_code
_entity_poly.pdbx_strand_id
1 'polypeptide(L)'
;LGIAFAGTWFAHKYPERRAQMRLLFDAALSAQTPDNRFDIYSRFLGREERYQFPEPYASHVVGSLDYDRMLSAYRSYKVFLNVNTVTTSPSMMARRVLELVACGTPVVSTPAPSLSRFLGDGIIQVSEPAQAEEAVRALVADPDLRARLVHRGQRELWRAHTYAHRVDTVLSSLGIDHEPTRLPSASVIVSTVRPHRLDHLLDRVAAQRDVDLELLVATHGFEAPDLVARARERGLDRITVVPMPTEAALGDCLNALVERALGEVCSKMDDDDWYGPDYLADLLRAMRYAEADVVGKHCRFVHLAARDLTVLVQEPNEHRYTDFVAGPTLTARREVLRAIPFLSVSRGEDTTFLSRAVDARLRVYAADRFNFVQERSGRPEDHTWTEDDEVFLRGGTPCPPLAWDPERP
;
A
#
# COMPACT_ATOMS: atom_id res chain seq x y z
N LEU A 1 -5.71 16.46 -12.55
CA LEU A 1 -6.43 17.61 -11.99
C LEU A 1 -5.79 18.05 -10.68
N GLY A 2 -6.02 19.31 -10.25
CA GLY A 2 -5.36 19.90 -9.07
C GLY A 2 -6.08 19.62 -7.76
N ILE A 3 -6.91 20.55 -7.34
CA ILE A 3 -7.55 20.57 -6.02
C ILE A 3 -9.07 20.48 -6.19
N ALA A 4 -9.75 19.75 -5.33
CA ALA A 4 -11.21 19.68 -5.38
C ALA A 4 -11.88 19.77 -4.02
N PHE A 5 -13.13 20.17 -4.07
CA PHE A 5 -14.08 20.05 -2.97
C PHE A 5 -15.43 19.58 -3.51
N ALA A 6 -16.14 18.75 -2.75
CA ALA A 6 -17.52 18.40 -3.06
C ALA A 6 -18.41 18.67 -1.84
N GLY A 7 -19.43 19.48 -2.00
CA GLY A 7 -20.31 19.80 -0.88
C GLY A 7 -21.29 20.92 -1.18
N THR A 8 -21.97 21.36 -0.14
CA THR A 8 -23.01 22.38 -0.21
C THR A 8 -22.60 23.59 0.63
N TRP A 9 -22.74 24.76 0.04
CA TRP A 9 -22.74 26.01 0.78
C TRP A 9 -24.11 26.25 1.43
N PHE A 10 -24.12 26.58 2.72
CA PHE A 10 -25.33 26.90 3.46
C PHE A 10 -25.26 28.36 3.93
N ALA A 11 -25.74 29.31 3.12
CA ALA A 11 -25.68 30.73 3.47
C ALA A 11 -26.46 31.08 4.75
N HIS A 12 -27.53 30.33 5.03
CA HIS A 12 -28.49 30.61 6.11
C HIS A 12 -28.20 29.85 7.42
N LYS A 13 -27.26 28.90 7.45
CA LYS A 13 -26.96 28.07 8.62
C LYS A 13 -25.51 27.60 8.64
N TYR A 14 -25.03 27.07 9.79
CA TYR A 14 -23.69 26.53 9.99
C TYR A 14 -22.57 27.54 9.70
N PRO A 15 -22.50 28.69 10.43
CA PRO A 15 -21.46 29.71 10.20
C PRO A 15 -20.04 29.17 10.39
N GLU A 16 -19.82 28.27 11.36
CA GLU A 16 -18.53 27.62 11.62
C GLU A 16 -18.07 26.80 10.41
N ARG A 17 -19.00 26.08 9.80
CA ARG A 17 -18.70 25.32 8.58
C ARG A 17 -18.29 26.24 7.41
N ARG A 18 -18.92 27.42 7.28
CA ARG A 18 -18.52 28.41 6.27
C ARG A 18 -17.14 28.99 6.54
N ALA A 19 -16.80 29.23 7.81
CA ALA A 19 -15.45 29.66 8.19
C ALA A 19 -14.40 28.60 7.79
N GLN A 20 -14.67 27.34 8.08
CA GLN A 20 -13.82 26.21 7.65
C GLN A 20 -13.68 26.16 6.12
N MET A 21 -14.78 26.33 5.38
CA MET A 21 -14.74 26.36 3.92
C MET A 21 -13.85 27.50 3.41
N ARG A 22 -13.99 28.71 3.96
CA ARG A 22 -13.16 29.85 3.56
C ARG A 22 -11.69 29.56 3.81
N LEU A 23 -11.31 29.08 4.97
CA LEU A 23 -9.94 28.73 5.33
C LEU A 23 -9.32 27.78 4.27
N LEU A 24 -10.01 26.70 3.92
CA LEU A 24 -9.49 25.73 2.95
C LEU A 24 -9.57 26.20 1.49
N PHE A 25 -10.60 26.97 1.14
CA PHE A 25 -10.77 27.47 -0.24
C PHE A 25 -9.79 28.60 -0.56
N ASP A 26 -9.52 29.48 0.40
CA ASP A 26 -8.53 30.52 0.24
C ASP A 26 -7.13 29.92 0.04
N ALA A 27 -6.80 28.85 0.79
CA ALA A 27 -5.59 28.06 0.58
C ALA A 27 -5.54 27.41 -0.81
N ALA A 28 -6.67 26.87 -1.29
CA ALA A 28 -6.75 26.30 -2.62
C ALA A 28 -6.58 27.34 -3.74
N LEU A 29 -7.19 28.50 -3.58
CA LEU A 29 -7.02 29.63 -4.51
C LEU A 29 -5.58 30.12 -4.56
N SER A 30 -4.90 30.17 -3.42
CA SER A 30 -3.48 30.56 -3.34
C SER A 30 -2.54 29.52 -3.97
N ALA A 31 -2.92 28.24 -3.93
CA ALA A 31 -2.10 27.13 -4.44
C ALA A 31 -2.41 26.73 -5.89
N GLN A 32 -3.51 27.21 -6.48
CA GLN A 32 -3.89 26.85 -7.83
C GLN A 32 -2.96 27.43 -8.89
N THR A 33 -2.83 26.72 -9.99
CA THR A 33 -2.12 27.12 -11.21
C THR A 33 -2.96 26.74 -12.42
N PRO A 34 -2.62 27.17 -13.64
CA PRO A 34 -3.33 26.73 -14.86
C PRO A 34 -3.45 25.20 -14.96
N ASP A 35 -2.42 24.45 -14.53
CA ASP A 35 -2.38 22.99 -14.55
C ASP A 35 -3.01 22.33 -13.32
N ASN A 36 -3.19 23.07 -12.23
CA ASN A 36 -3.69 22.59 -10.95
C ASN A 36 -4.86 23.45 -10.47
N ARG A 37 -5.97 23.43 -11.20
CA ARG A 37 -7.15 24.23 -10.89
C ARG A 37 -7.83 23.75 -9.60
N PHE A 38 -8.54 24.68 -8.95
CA PHE A 38 -9.46 24.38 -7.87
C PHE A 38 -10.88 24.23 -8.44
N ASP A 39 -11.51 23.08 -8.23
CA ASP A 39 -12.85 22.75 -8.73
C ASP A 39 -13.80 22.42 -7.55
N ILE A 40 -15.01 22.97 -7.60
CA ILE A 40 -16.05 22.72 -6.60
C ILE A 40 -17.21 21.96 -7.25
N TYR A 41 -17.59 20.83 -6.67
CA TYR A 41 -18.79 20.09 -7.03
C TYR A 41 -19.93 20.40 -6.07
N SER A 42 -21.06 20.90 -6.60
CA SER A 42 -22.26 21.26 -5.83
C SER A 42 -23.51 20.63 -6.40
N ARG A 43 -24.14 19.75 -5.64
CA ARG A 43 -25.43 19.15 -6.03
C ARG A 43 -26.60 20.14 -6.09
N PHE A 44 -26.42 21.35 -5.58
CA PHE A 44 -27.44 22.41 -5.56
C PHE A 44 -27.13 23.54 -6.56
N LEU A 45 -26.19 23.32 -7.48
CA LEU A 45 -25.93 24.29 -8.55
C LEU A 45 -27.21 24.61 -9.31
N GLY A 46 -27.49 25.90 -9.50
CA GLY A 46 -28.70 26.39 -10.22
C GLY A 46 -30.00 26.20 -9.45
N ARG A 47 -29.98 25.77 -8.18
CA ARG A 47 -31.18 25.72 -7.33
C ARG A 47 -31.31 26.98 -6.48
N GLU A 48 -31.89 26.90 -5.28
CA GLU A 48 -32.12 28.01 -4.37
C GLU A 48 -30.84 28.82 -4.06
N GLU A 49 -30.94 30.15 -4.05
CA GLU A 49 -29.84 31.08 -3.82
C GLU A 49 -29.06 30.80 -2.51
N ARG A 50 -29.76 30.41 -1.47
CA ARG A 50 -29.16 30.08 -0.16
C ARG A 50 -28.16 28.91 -0.19
N TYR A 51 -28.05 28.17 -1.27
CA TYR A 51 -27.10 27.06 -1.47
C TYR A 51 -26.00 27.40 -2.48
N GLN A 52 -26.06 28.58 -3.09
CA GLN A 52 -25.03 28.99 -4.04
C GLN A 52 -23.77 29.47 -3.34
N PHE A 53 -22.64 29.16 -3.91
CA PHE A 53 -21.35 29.64 -3.41
C PHE A 53 -21.20 31.13 -3.71
N PRO A 54 -20.68 31.94 -2.76
CA PRO A 54 -20.37 33.34 -3.03
C PRO A 54 -19.08 33.49 -3.86
N GLU A 55 -18.87 34.66 -4.44
CA GLU A 55 -17.56 35.01 -5.00
C GLU A 55 -16.49 35.09 -3.88
N PRO A 56 -15.21 34.72 -4.16
CA PRO A 56 -14.71 34.29 -5.47
C PRO A 56 -14.95 32.80 -5.79
N TYR A 57 -15.58 32.03 -4.91
CA TYR A 57 -15.71 30.57 -5.02
C TYR A 57 -16.77 30.15 -6.10
N ALA A 58 -17.72 31.00 -6.38
CA ALA A 58 -18.79 30.72 -7.37
C ALA A 58 -18.22 30.38 -8.75
N SER A 59 -17.18 31.09 -9.18
CA SER A 59 -16.50 30.87 -10.47
C SER A 59 -15.76 29.52 -10.56
N HIS A 60 -15.54 28.84 -9.42
CA HIS A 60 -14.90 27.52 -9.34
C HIS A 60 -15.89 26.35 -9.29
N VAL A 61 -17.20 26.63 -9.30
CA VAL A 61 -18.22 25.57 -9.28
C VAL A 61 -18.37 24.97 -10.68
N VAL A 62 -17.88 23.76 -10.86
CA VAL A 62 -17.83 23.06 -12.15
C VAL A 62 -19.05 22.18 -12.42
N GLY A 63 -19.92 21.97 -11.43
CA GLY A 63 -21.13 21.20 -11.63
C GLY A 63 -21.52 20.30 -10.46
N SER A 64 -22.28 19.27 -10.78
CA SER A 64 -22.70 18.20 -9.87
C SER A 64 -22.41 16.85 -10.52
N LEU A 65 -22.03 15.86 -9.72
CA LEU A 65 -21.79 14.51 -10.18
C LEU A 65 -22.66 13.52 -9.41
N ASP A 66 -23.16 12.52 -10.13
CA ASP A 66 -23.74 11.33 -9.51
C ASP A 66 -22.66 10.54 -8.75
N TYR A 67 -23.10 9.68 -7.83
CA TYR A 67 -22.17 9.00 -6.92
C TYR A 67 -21.09 8.19 -7.66
N ASP A 68 -21.45 7.44 -8.69
CA ASP A 68 -20.50 6.61 -9.44
C ASP A 68 -19.44 7.47 -10.17
N ARG A 69 -19.86 8.59 -10.74
CA ARG A 69 -18.95 9.56 -11.35
C ARG A 69 -18.10 10.29 -10.32
N MET A 70 -18.63 10.49 -9.11
CA MET A 70 -17.88 11.10 -8.02
C MET A 70 -16.70 10.22 -7.58
N LEU A 71 -16.83 8.90 -7.56
CA LEU A 71 -15.72 7.98 -7.27
C LEU A 71 -14.60 8.09 -8.31
N SER A 72 -14.96 8.26 -9.59
CA SER A 72 -13.98 8.51 -10.65
C SER A 72 -13.32 9.88 -10.51
N ALA A 73 -14.08 10.92 -10.12
CA ALA A 73 -13.53 12.25 -9.84
C ALA A 73 -12.55 12.21 -8.65
N TYR A 74 -12.84 11.46 -7.59
CA TYR A 74 -11.91 11.32 -6.46
C TYR A 74 -10.52 10.90 -6.90
N ARG A 75 -10.40 9.94 -7.80
CA ARG A 75 -9.10 9.46 -8.33
C ARG A 75 -8.37 10.45 -9.23
N SER A 76 -9.06 11.48 -9.70
CA SER A 76 -8.52 12.39 -10.71
C SER A 76 -7.82 13.61 -10.12
N TYR A 77 -7.97 13.89 -8.83
CA TYR A 77 -7.42 15.07 -8.17
C TYR A 77 -6.21 14.74 -7.31
N LYS A 78 -5.25 15.66 -7.29
CA LYS A 78 -4.06 15.57 -6.43
C LYS A 78 -4.39 15.76 -4.95
N VAL A 79 -5.38 16.61 -4.64
CA VAL A 79 -5.79 16.95 -3.27
C VAL A 79 -7.31 17.13 -3.23
N PHE A 80 -7.94 16.62 -2.19
CA PHE A 80 -9.35 16.86 -1.93
C PHE A 80 -9.55 17.52 -0.56
N LEU A 81 -10.40 18.55 -0.52
CA LEU A 81 -10.68 19.30 0.70
C LEU A 81 -11.89 18.74 1.43
N ASN A 82 -11.84 18.72 2.75
CA ASN A 82 -12.95 18.29 3.60
C ASN A 82 -13.21 19.28 4.74
N VAL A 83 -14.47 19.50 5.04
CA VAL A 83 -14.92 20.29 6.20
C VAL A 83 -15.90 19.49 7.03
N ASN A 84 -15.92 19.73 8.33
CA ASN A 84 -16.73 18.98 9.28
C ASN A 84 -17.86 19.88 9.85
N THR A 85 -19.11 19.39 9.79
CA THR A 85 -20.25 20.09 10.40
C THR A 85 -20.28 19.86 11.91
N VAL A 86 -19.88 18.67 12.35
CA VAL A 86 -19.75 18.31 13.76
C VAL A 86 -18.26 18.09 14.03
N THR A 87 -17.68 18.92 14.88
CA THR A 87 -16.24 18.95 15.16
C THR A 87 -15.87 18.33 16.50
N THR A 88 -16.84 17.88 17.30
CA THR A 88 -16.62 17.35 18.65
C THR A 88 -16.88 15.85 18.79
N SER A 89 -17.48 15.22 17.78
CA SER A 89 -17.81 13.80 17.85
C SER A 89 -16.57 12.92 17.53
N PRO A 90 -16.30 11.90 18.36
CA PRO A 90 -15.21 10.96 18.11
C PRO A 90 -15.52 9.92 17.02
N SER A 91 -16.75 9.90 16.50
CA SER A 91 -17.19 8.90 15.51
C SER A 91 -17.86 9.48 14.28
N MET A 92 -18.30 10.74 14.32
CA MET A 92 -19.01 11.37 13.20
C MET A 92 -18.03 12.06 12.27
N MET A 93 -17.96 11.56 11.04
CA MET A 93 -17.20 12.15 9.94
C MET A 93 -17.92 11.95 8.60
N ALA A 94 -17.55 12.71 7.60
CA ALA A 94 -18.07 12.50 6.26
C ALA A 94 -17.54 11.18 5.70
N ARG A 95 -18.43 10.26 5.28
CA ARG A 95 -18.05 8.98 4.63
C ARG A 95 -17.08 9.17 3.46
N ARG A 96 -17.22 10.29 2.75
CA ARG A 96 -16.32 10.70 1.67
C ARG A 96 -14.85 10.64 2.02
N VAL A 97 -14.46 10.94 3.26
CA VAL A 97 -13.06 10.92 3.68
C VAL A 97 -12.47 9.52 3.53
N LEU A 98 -13.20 8.48 3.96
CA LEU A 98 -12.79 7.09 3.77
C LEU A 98 -12.75 6.71 2.28
N GLU A 99 -13.74 7.16 1.51
CA GLU A 99 -13.82 6.91 0.07
C GLU A 99 -12.65 7.56 -0.69
N LEU A 100 -12.26 8.80 -0.35
CA LEU A 100 -11.12 9.50 -0.92
C LEU A 100 -9.81 8.76 -0.66
N VAL A 101 -9.58 8.37 0.60
CA VAL A 101 -8.39 7.61 0.99
C VAL A 101 -8.37 6.24 0.27
N ALA A 102 -9.51 5.54 0.21
CA ALA A 102 -9.62 4.28 -0.54
C ALA A 102 -9.31 4.47 -2.03
N CYS A 103 -9.72 5.59 -2.61
CA CYS A 103 -9.46 5.95 -4.00
C CYS A 103 -8.02 6.40 -4.29
N GLY A 104 -7.18 6.54 -3.26
CA GLY A 104 -5.80 7.00 -3.43
C GLY A 104 -5.65 8.52 -3.50
N THR A 105 -6.59 9.29 -2.92
CA THR A 105 -6.57 10.75 -2.96
C THR A 105 -6.31 11.35 -1.58
N PRO A 106 -5.24 12.16 -1.43
CA PRO A 106 -4.95 12.86 -0.19
C PRO A 106 -6.07 13.82 0.22
N VAL A 107 -6.32 13.90 1.52
CA VAL A 107 -7.34 14.78 2.08
C VAL A 107 -6.70 15.82 3.00
N VAL A 108 -7.03 17.09 2.77
CA VAL A 108 -6.78 18.18 3.72
C VAL A 108 -8.12 18.56 4.36
N SER A 109 -8.20 18.50 5.67
CA SER A 109 -9.44 18.71 6.42
C SER A 109 -9.25 19.71 7.56
N THR A 110 -10.34 20.35 7.96
CA THR A 110 -10.40 21.00 9.28
C THR A 110 -10.48 19.93 10.38
N PRO A 111 -10.03 20.23 11.62
CA PRO A 111 -9.92 19.24 12.68
C PRO A 111 -11.25 18.61 13.08
N ALA A 112 -11.22 17.31 13.34
CA ALA A 112 -12.26 16.56 14.03
C ALA A 112 -11.66 15.32 14.72
N PRO A 113 -12.05 14.99 15.97
CA PRO A 113 -11.51 13.83 16.68
C PRO A 113 -11.70 12.50 15.95
N SER A 114 -12.79 12.37 15.18
CA SER A 114 -13.06 11.20 14.37
C SER A 114 -11.99 10.96 13.29
N LEU A 115 -11.44 12.00 12.69
CA LEU A 115 -10.43 11.87 11.62
C LEU A 115 -9.15 11.23 12.16
N SER A 116 -8.61 11.76 13.28
CA SER A 116 -7.42 11.18 13.92
C SER A 116 -7.67 9.76 14.41
N ARG A 117 -8.87 9.48 14.94
CA ARG A 117 -9.24 8.15 15.43
C ARG A 117 -9.31 7.10 14.33
N PHE A 118 -9.79 7.46 13.13
CA PHE A 118 -10.01 6.50 12.04
C PHE A 118 -8.85 6.39 11.07
N LEU A 119 -8.07 7.44 10.88
CA LEU A 119 -7.04 7.50 9.85
C LEU A 119 -5.64 7.90 10.38
N GLY A 120 -5.53 8.21 11.68
CA GLY A 120 -4.25 8.59 12.27
C GLY A 120 -3.56 9.70 11.48
N ASP A 121 -2.31 9.45 11.09
CA ASP A 121 -1.48 10.36 10.28
C ASP A 121 -1.73 10.24 8.77
N GLY A 122 -2.72 9.46 8.34
CA GLY A 122 -3.12 9.31 6.95
C GLY A 122 -3.99 10.45 6.39
N ILE A 123 -4.20 11.52 7.17
CA ILE A 123 -4.95 12.71 6.79
C ILE A 123 -4.31 13.96 7.38
N ILE A 124 -4.22 15.05 6.61
CA ILE A 124 -3.73 16.33 7.11
C ILE A 124 -4.88 17.14 7.68
N GLN A 125 -4.76 17.56 8.94
CA GLN A 125 -5.72 18.43 9.61
C GLN A 125 -5.09 19.79 9.88
N VAL A 126 -5.81 20.88 9.49
CA VAL A 126 -5.33 22.27 9.56
C VAL A 126 -6.39 23.18 10.17
N SER A 127 -5.97 24.08 11.05
CA SER A 127 -6.82 25.06 11.71
C SER A 127 -6.46 26.52 11.38
N GLU A 128 -5.25 26.73 10.85
CA GLU A 128 -4.73 28.06 10.55
C GLU A 128 -4.51 28.25 9.05
N PRO A 129 -4.72 29.48 8.51
CA PRO A 129 -4.56 29.79 7.09
C PRO A 129 -3.19 29.41 6.53
N ALA A 130 -2.12 29.71 7.24
CA ALA A 130 -0.75 29.40 6.78
C ALA A 130 -0.51 27.89 6.68
N GLN A 131 -1.00 27.11 7.65
CA GLN A 131 -0.92 25.64 7.61
C GLN A 131 -1.71 25.05 6.44
N ALA A 132 -2.91 25.59 6.17
CA ALA A 132 -3.74 25.15 5.07
C ALA A 132 -3.07 25.40 3.71
N GLU A 133 -2.50 26.59 3.53
CA GLU A 133 -1.78 26.97 2.31
C GLU A 133 -0.54 26.09 2.10
N GLU A 134 0.27 25.90 3.14
CA GLU A 134 1.46 25.05 3.08
C GLU A 134 1.10 23.60 2.74
N ALA A 135 0.11 23.02 3.42
CA ALA A 135 -0.32 21.65 3.19
C ALA A 135 -0.84 21.43 1.76
N VAL A 136 -1.69 22.33 1.27
CA VAL A 136 -2.24 22.23 -0.10
C VAL A 136 -1.12 22.40 -1.15
N ARG A 137 -0.23 23.38 -1.00
CA ARG A 137 0.89 23.58 -1.92
C ARG A 137 1.84 22.39 -1.93
N ALA A 138 2.22 21.87 -0.78
CA ALA A 138 3.09 20.70 -0.66
C ALA A 138 2.48 19.50 -1.37
N LEU A 139 1.21 19.18 -1.10
CA LEU A 139 0.53 18.07 -1.75
C LEU A 139 0.31 18.26 -3.26
N VAL A 140 0.15 19.50 -3.75
CA VAL A 140 0.05 19.75 -5.21
C VAL A 140 1.40 19.53 -5.89
N ALA A 141 2.49 19.93 -5.23
CA ALA A 141 3.83 19.92 -5.80
C ALA A 141 4.53 18.54 -5.71
N ASP A 142 4.37 17.85 -4.58
CA ASP A 142 5.15 16.66 -4.25
C ASP A 142 4.33 15.36 -4.40
N PRO A 143 4.59 14.55 -5.45
CA PRO A 143 3.93 13.26 -5.65
C PRO A 143 4.29 12.21 -4.60
N ASP A 144 5.52 12.23 -4.05
CA ASP A 144 5.96 11.25 -3.07
C ASP A 144 5.31 11.51 -1.71
N LEU A 145 5.17 12.79 -1.32
CA LEU A 145 4.40 13.17 -0.15
C LEU A 145 2.94 12.69 -0.25
N ARG A 146 2.30 12.86 -1.42
CA ARG A 146 0.94 12.33 -1.66
C ARG A 146 0.88 10.83 -1.49
N ALA A 147 1.79 10.10 -2.14
CA ALA A 147 1.82 8.64 -2.10
C ALA A 147 1.98 8.12 -0.66
N ARG A 148 2.89 8.69 0.13
CA ARG A 148 3.13 8.32 1.53
C ARG A 148 1.93 8.61 2.42
N LEU A 149 1.32 9.79 2.28
CA LEU A 149 0.14 10.17 3.06
C LEU A 149 -1.02 9.22 2.80
N VAL A 150 -1.28 8.96 1.51
CA VAL A 150 -2.34 8.03 1.08
C VAL A 150 -2.08 6.62 1.59
N HIS A 151 -0.86 6.12 1.44
CA HIS A 151 -0.49 4.77 1.88
C HIS A 151 -0.77 4.58 3.38
N ARG A 152 -0.37 5.55 4.22
CA ARG A 152 -0.67 5.51 5.67
C ARG A 152 -2.18 5.48 5.94
N GLY A 153 -2.95 6.33 5.28
CA GLY A 153 -4.40 6.35 5.43
C GLY A 153 -5.07 5.07 4.93
N GLN A 154 -4.62 4.52 3.82
CA GLN A 154 -5.13 3.27 3.27
C GLN A 154 -4.83 2.09 4.21
N ARG A 155 -3.65 2.04 4.81
CA ARG A 155 -3.30 0.99 5.79
C ARG A 155 -4.29 0.99 6.96
N GLU A 156 -4.56 2.14 7.57
CA GLU A 156 -5.54 2.26 8.65
C GLU A 156 -6.95 1.87 8.19
N LEU A 157 -7.34 2.33 7.01
CA LEU A 157 -8.65 2.02 6.44
C LEU A 157 -8.84 0.50 6.22
N TRP A 158 -7.89 -0.14 5.54
CA TRP A 158 -7.98 -1.57 5.23
C TRP A 158 -7.80 -2.44 6.47
N ARG A 159 -7.07 -1.96 7.48
CA ARG A 159 -6.85 -2.67 8.73
C ARG A 159 -8.13 -2.80 9.57
N ALA A 160 -8.97 -1.73 9.64
CA ALA A 160 -10.04 -1.68 10.63
C ALA A 160 -11.35 -0.99 10.17
N HIS A 161 -11.43 -0.44 8.95
CA HIS A 161 -12.52 0.46 8.59
C HIS A 161 -13.29 0.10 7.32
N THR A 162 -13.19 -1.14 6.85
CA THR A 162 -14.04 -1.66 5.77
C THR A 162 -15.46 -1.96 6.27
N TYR A 163 -16.39 -2.16 5.36
CA TYR A 163 -17.76 -2.57 5.72
C TYR A 163 -17.80 -3.94 6.41
N ALA A 164 -16.90 -4.87 6.08
CA ALA A 164 -16.78 -6.14 6.78
C ALA A 164 -16.52 -5.92 8.29
N HIS A 165 -15.56 -5.05 8.65
CA HIS A 165 -15.30 -4.69 10.05
C HIS A 165 -16.50 -4.00 10.72
N ARG A 166 -17.35 -3.26 9.98
CA ARG A 166 -18.59 -2.70 10.53
C ARG A 166 -19.61 -3.77 10.80
N VAL A 167 -19.74 -4.76 9.93
CA VAL A 167 -20.60 -5.92 10.15
C VAL A 167 -20.15 -6.69 11.40
N ASP A 168 -18.84 -6.98 11.53
CA ASP A 168 -18.27 -7.62 12.72
C ASP A 168 -18.64 -6.86 14.00
N THR A 169 -18.50 -5.53 13.98
CA THR A 169 -18.85 -4.66 15.11
C THR A 169 -20.33 -4.78 15.49
N VAL A 170 -21.22 -4.81 14.50
CA VAL A 170 -22.68 -4.93 14.72
C VAL A 170 -23.01 -6.32 15.28
N LEU A 171 -22.50 -7.39 14.68
CA LEU A 171 -22.76 -8.76 15.11
C LEU A 171 -22.26 -9.00 16.54
N SER A 172 -21.02 -8.54 16.85
CA SER A 172 -20.47 -8.61 18.21
C SER A 172 -21.33 -7.84 19.22
N SER A 173 -21.79 -6.64 18.85
CA SER A 173 -22.64 -5.81 19.73
C SER A 173 -24.00 -6.45 20.02
N LEU A 174 -24.50 -7.30 19.12
CA LEU A 174 -25.74 -8.04 19.25
C LEU A 174 -25.54 -9.41 19.92
N GLY A 175 -24.30 -9.79 20.26
CA GLY A 175 -23.99 -11.11 20.81
C GLY A 175 -24.20 -12.26 19.80
N ILE A 176 -24.18 -11.96 18.51
CA ILE A 176 -24.30 -12.95 17.45
C ILE A 176 -22.92 -13.55 17.18
N ASP A 177 -22.81 -14.86 17.28
CA ASP A 177 -21.58 -15.58 16.98
C ASP A 177 -21.26 -15.49 15.48
N HIS A 178 -20.01 -15.14 15.17
CA HIS A 178 -19.52 -15.00 13.79
C HIS A 178 -18.00 -15.12 13.74
N GLU A 179 -17.48 -15.45 12.56
CA GLU A 179 -16.03 -15.40 12.33
C GLU A 179 -15.62 -13.93 12.03
N PRO A 180 -14.74 -13.34 12.86
CA PRO A 180 -14.25 -11.98 12.62
C PRO A 180 -13.49 -11.88 11.29
N THR A 181 -13.56 -10.71 10.68
CA THR A 181 -12.78 -10.37 9.51
C THR A 181 -11.29 -10.46 9.82
N ARG A 182 -10.57 -11.40 9.22
CA ARG A 182 -9.12 -11.60 9.38
C ARG A 182 -8.41 -11.61 8.05
N LEU A 183 -7.12 -11.34 8.05
CA LEU A 183 -6.26 -11.63 6.91
C LEU A 183 -6.08 -13.16 6.78
N PRO A 184 -5.83 -13.66 5.57
CA PRO A 184 -5.48 -15.07 5.40
C PRO A 184 -4.16 -15.37 6.13
N SER A 185 -4.02 -16.61 6.63
CA SER A 185 -2.74 -17.07 7.17
C SER A 185 -1.71 -17.21 6.06
N ALA A 186 -0.44 -16.92 6.37
CA ALA A 186 0.63 -16.86 5.40
C ALA A 186 1.76 -17.83 5.72
N SER A 187 2.25 -18.51 4.69
CA SER A 187 3.51 -19.24 4.71
C SER A 187 4.57 -18.42 3.99
N VAL A 188 5.55 -17.88 4.73
CA VAL A 188 6.72 -17.25 4.13
C VAL A 188 7.64 -18.37 3.65
N ILE A 189 7.94 -18.40 2.36
CA ILE A 189 8.79 -19.41 1.73
C ILE A 189 10.09 -18.78 1.26
N VAL A 190 11.22 -19.32 1.69
CA VAL A 190 12.55 -18.81 1.37
C VAL A 190 13.48 -19.95 0.98
N SER A 191 14.14 -19.84 -0.17
CA SER A 191 15.25 -20.72 -0.52
C SER A 191 16.55 -19.92 -0.47
N THR A 192 17.53 -20.41 0.29
CA THR A 192 18.80 -19.72 0.45
C THR A 192 20.01 -20.66 0.27
N VAL A 193 21.06 -20.15 -0.37
CA VAL A 193 22.40 -20.76 -0.48
C VAL A 193 23.39 -20.05 0.45
N ARG A 194 22.94 -19.07 1.26
CA ARG A 194 23.76 -18.12 2.02
C ARG A 194 23.56 -18.26 3.53
N PRO A 195 24.29 -19.14 4.22
CA PRO A 195 24.14 -19.34 5.67
C PRO A 195 24.36 -18.06 6.49
N HIS A 196 25.19 -17.13 6.00
CA HIS A 196 25.47 -15.85 6.67
C HIS A 196 24.32 -14.83 6.59
N ARG A 197 23.30 -15.06 5.75
CA ARG A 197 22.10 -14.20 5.64
C ARG A 197 20.94 -14.67 6.52
N LEU A 198 21.04 -15.81 7.16
CA LEU A 198 19.93 -16.39 7.94
C LEU A 198 19.47 -15.48 9.08
N ASP A 199 20.35 -14.78 9.78
CA ASP A 199 19.92 -13.84 10.84
C ASP A 199 19.16 -12.66 10.28
N HIS A 200 19.64 -12.08 9.18
CA HIS A 200 18.92 -11.01 8.49
C HIS A 200 17.51 -11.47 8.05
N LEU A 201 17.38 -12.64 7.45
CA LEU A 201 16.11 -13.23 7.09
C LEU A 201 15.18 -13.39 8.29
N LEU A 202 15.67 -14.00 9.39
CA LEU A 202 14.87 -14.20 10.60
C LEU A 202 14.39 -12.88 11.19
N ASP A 203 15.25 -11.86 11.23
CA ASP A 203 14.88 -10.52 11.74
C ASP A 203 13.79 -9.87 10.88
N ARG A 204 13.86 -10.01 9.54
CA ARG A 204 12.83 -9.44 8.62
C ARG A 204 11.48 -10.16 8.73
N VAL A 205 11.50 -11.48 8.89
CA VAL A 205 10.25 -12.26 9.05
C VAL A 205 9.66 -12.06 10.46
N ALA A 206 10.49 -12.03 11.51
CA ALA A 206 10.03 -11.77 12.88
C ALA A 206 9.44 -10.35 13.06
N ALA A 207 9.89 -9.38 12.26
CA ALA A 207 9.37 -8.02 12.28
C ALA A 207 7.98 -7.88 11.66
N GLN A 208 7.47 -8.87 10.93
CA GLN A 208 6.15 -8.78 10.27
C GLN A 208 5.02 -8.67 11.31
N ARG A 209 4.09 -7.74 11.08
CA ARG A 209 2.99 -7.40 12.00
C ARG A 209 1.64 -7.77 11.42
N ASP A 210 0.65 -7.95 12.30
CA ASP A 210 -0.76 -8.17 11.95
C ASP A 210 -1.01 -9.37 11.03
N VAL A 211 -0.14 -10.37 11.00
CA VAL A 211 -0.26 -11.56 10.16
C VAL A 211 -0.05 -12.82 10.98
N ASP A 212 -0.94 -13.80 10.80
CA ASP A 212 -0.74 -15.17 11.24
C ASP A 212 0.18 -15.87 10.25
N LEU A 213 1.48 -16.01 10.58
CA LEU A 213 2.49 -16.54 9.68
C LEU A 213 3.24 -17.76 10.21
N GLU A 214 3.75 -18.56 9.29
CA GLU A 214 4.81 -19.54 9.49
C GLU A 214 5.97 -19.27 8.54
N LEU A 215 7.16 -19.72 8.88
CA LEU A 215 8.36 -19.61 8.05
C LEU A 215 8.81 -21.00 7.57
N LEU A 216 9.00 -21.15 6.26
CA LEU A 216 9.60 -22.33 5.65
C LEU A 216 10.88 -21.94 4.93
N VAL A 217 11.99 -22.58 5.29
CA VAL A 217 13.32 -22.28 4.74
C VAL A 217 13.89 -23.52 4.07
N ALA A 218 14.19 -23.43 2.79
CA ALA A 218 15.01 -24.41 2.08
C ALA A 218 16.49 -24.00 2.23
N THR A 219 17.26 -24.81 2.97
CA THR A 219 18.70 -24.66 3.07
C THR A 219 19.35 -25.41 1.92
N HIS A 220 19.72 -24.67 0.87
CA HIS A 220 20.13 -25.21 -0.42
C HIS A 220 21.65 -25.44 -0.42
N GLY A 221 22.07 -26.69 -0.29
CA GLY A 221 23.46 -27.11 -0.30
C GLY A 221 24.23 -26.90 1.00
N PHE A 222 23.53 -26.63 2.11
CA PHE A 222 24.15 -26.51 3.43
C PHE A 222 23.21 -26.95 4.57
N GLU A 223 23.76 -27.23 5.72
CA GLU A 223 23.00 -27.56 6.94
C GLU A 223 22.95 -26.37 7.90
N ALA A 224 21.81 -26.19 8.57
CA ALA A 224 21.60 -25.15 9.57
C ALA A 224 20.88 -25.74 10.81
N PRO A 225 21.55 -26.58 11.61
CA PRO A 225 20.93 -27.32 12.71
C PRO A 225 20.40 -26.43 13.83
N ASP A 226 20.93 -25.23 13.99
CA ASP A 226 20.56 -24.23 14.99
C ASP A 226 19.44 -23.27 14.54
N LEU A 227 19.05 -23.31 13.26
CA LEU A 227 18.13 -22.33 12.68
C LEU A 227 16.76 -22.29 13.38
N VAL A 228 16.23 -23.45 13.79
CA VAL A 228 14.97 -23.53 14.53
C VAL A 228 15.07 -22.85 15.89
N ALA A 229 16.19 -23.04 16.61
CA ALA A 229 16.41 -22.40 17.91
C ALA A 229 16.51 -20.88 17.76
N ARG A 230 17.31 -20.40 16.78
CA ARG A 230 17.50 -18.98 16.48
C ARG A 230 16.18 -18.29 16.04
N ALA A 231 15.32 -19.00 15.31
CA ALA A 231 14.01 -18.49 14.93
C ALA A 231 13.09 -18.32 16.14
N ARG A 232 13.05 -19.31 17.03
CA ARG A 232 12.25 -19.26 18.26
C ARG A 232 12.69 -18.15 19.21
N GLU A 233 13.97 -17.87 19.31
CA GLU A 233 14.51 -16.74 20.08
C GLU A 233 13.97 -15.39 19.61
N ARG A 234 13.52 -15.31 18.34
CA ARG A 234 12.90 -14.12 17.72
C ARG A 234 11.36 -14.17 17.69
N GLY A 235 10.77 -15.18 18.35
CA GLY A 235 9.30 -15.36 18.39
C GLY A 235 8.70 -16.04 17.15
N LEU A 236 9.53 -16.65 16.29
CA LEU A 236 9.07 -17.44 15.14
C LEU A 236 8.89 -18.92 15.58
N ASP A 237 7.78 -19.21 16.25
CA ASP A 237 7.52 -20.54 16.79
C ASP A 237 7.18 -21.58 15.70
N ARG A 238 6.58 -21.16 14.59
CA ARG A 238 6.23 -22.00 13.45
C ARG A 238 7.28 -21.86 12.35
N ILE A 239 8.32 -22.68 12.45
CA ILE A 239 9.38 -22.75 11.44
C ILE A 239 9.56 -24.19 10.96
N THR A 240 9.72 -24.36 9.65
CA THR A 240 10.10 -25.62 9.00
C THR A 240 11.37 -25.43 8.18
N VAL A 241 12.39 -26.23 8.43
CA VAL A 241 13.64 -26.23 7.66
C VAL A 241 13.65 -27.45 6.75
N VAL A 242 13.90 -27.23 5.46
CA VAL A 242 13.93 -28.28 4.44
C VAL A 242 15.33 -28.30 3.80
N PRO A 243 16.20 -29.24 4.16
CA PRO A 243 17.49 -29.39 3.48
C PRO A 243 17.27 -29.80 2.02
N MET A 244 17.91 -29.08 1.10
CA MET A 244 17.87 -29.33 -0.34
C MET A 244 19.28 -29.57 -0.86
N PRO A 245 19.48 -30.56 -1.77
CA PRO A 245 20.78 -30.82 -2.34
C PRO A 245 21.25 -29.66 -3.24
N THR A 246 22.56 -29.48 -3.36
CA THR A 246 23.18 -28.39 -4.14
C THR A 246 22.73 -28.37 -5.61
N GLU A 247 22.40 -29.53 -6.17
CA GLU A 247 22.00 -29.73 -7.55
C GLU A 247 20.52 -29.39 -7.82
N ALA A 248 19.72 -29.22 -6.76
CA ALA A 248 18.31 -28.87 -6.90
C ALA A 248 18.16 -27.51 -7.60
N ALA A 249 17.19 -27.37 -8.46
CA ALA A 249 16.85 -26.07 -9.03
C ALA A 249 16.10 -25.23 -7.99
N LEU A 250 16.14 -23.89 -8.11
CA LEU A 250 15.42 -22.98 -7.23
C LEU A 250 13.90 -23.29 -7.22
N GLY A 251 13.33 -23.56 -8.41
CA GLY A 251 11.93 -23.93 -8.52
C GLY A 251 11.56 -25.21 -7.75
N ASP A 252 12.46 -26.21 -7.70
CA ASP A 252 12.25 -27.44 -6.92
C ASP A 252 12.28 -27.15 -5.42
N CYS A 253 13.19 -26.28 -4.97
CA CYS A 253 13.25 -25.82 -3.59
C CYS A 253 11.94 -25.12 -3.17
N LEU A 254 11.45 -24.19 -3.99
CA LEU A 254 10.20 -23.47 -3.72
C LEU A 254 8.99 -24.41 -3.70
N ASN A 255 8.89 -25.35 -4.65
CA ASN A 255 7.83 -26.34 -4.67
C ASN A 255 7.85 -27.24 -3.42
N ALA A 256 9.02 -27.66 -2.97
CA ALA A 256 9.18 -28.46 -1.75
C ALA A 256 8.69 -27.72 -0.50
N LEU A 257 8.80 -26.38 -0.47
CA LEU A 257 8.25 -25.52 0.58
C LEU A 257 6.73 -25.39 0.46
N VAL A 258 6.20 -25.11 -0.75
CA VAL A 258 4.76 -24.98 -1.01
C VAL A 258 4.00 -26.24 -0.61
N GLU A 259 4.56 -27.43 -0.85
CA GLU A 259 3.94 -28.70 -0.44
C GLU A 259 3.81 -28.85 1.08
N ARG A 260 4.71 -28.23 1.85
CA ARG A 260 4.72 -28.27 3.32
C ARG A 260 4.00 -27.09 3.96
N ALA A 261 3.67 -26.07 3.17
CA ALA A 261 2.98 -24.87 3.63
C ALA A 261 1.60 -25.19 4.18
N LEU A 262 1.24 -24.60 5.32
CA LEU A 262 -0.05 -24.70 5.99
C LEU A 262 -0.89 -23.43 5.81
N GLY A 263 -0.27 -22.29 5.56
CA GLY A 263 -0.93 -21.01 5.33
C GLY A 263 -1.88 -21.06 4.12
N GLU A 264 -2.88 -20.19 4.12
CA GLU A 264 -3.81 -20.02 3.00
C GLU A 264 -3.11 -19.40 1.78
N VAL A 265 -2.03 -18.66 2.05
CA VAL A 265 -1.24 -17.94 1.06
C VAL A 265 0.24 -18.27 1.27
N CYS A 266 1.01 -18.39 0.19
CA CYS A 266 2.47 -18.45 0.27
C CYS A 266 3.07 -17.15 -0.27
N SER A 267 4.02 -16.58 0.48
CA SER A 267 4.77 -15.38 0.11
C SER A 267 6.24 -15.72 -0.05
N LYS A 268 6.76 -15.59 -1.28
CA LYS A 268 8.19 -15.71 -1.53
C LYS A 268 8.90 -14.48 -0.98
N MET A 269 9.95 -14.70 -0.21
CA MET A 269 10.90 -13.69 0.21
C MET A 269 12.31 -14.15 -0.13
N ASP A 270 13.17 -13.21 -0.51
CA ASP A 270 14.60 -13.48 -0.73
C ASP A 270 15.39 -13.08 0.53
N ASP A 271 16.49 -13.76 0.81
CA ASP A 271 17.27 -13.62 2.04
C ASP A 271 18.16 -12.38 2.09
N ASP A 272 18.27 -11.66 0.98
CA ASP A 272 19.12 -10.47 0.80
C ASP A 272 18.35 -9.16 0.62
N ASP A 273 17.02 -9.21 0.52
CA ASP A 273 16.19 -8.02 0.35
C ASP A 273 15.68 -7.47 1.70
N TRP A 274 15.26 -6.21 1.69
CA TRP A 274 14.66 -5.58 2.86
C TRP A 274 13.12 -5.64 2.80
N TYR A 275 12.52 -6.12 3.88
CA TYR A 275 11.07 -6.21 4.06
C TYR A 275 10.66 -5.46 5.31
N GLY A 276 9.83 -4.43 5.16
CA GLY A 276 9.31 -3.63 6.27
C GLY A 276 8.28 -4.37 7.12
N PRO A 277 8.01 -3.89 8.33
CA PRO A 277 7.14 -4.60 9.29
C PRO A 277 5.71 -4.84 8.81
N ASP A 278 5.19 -3.99 7.94
CA ASP A 278 3.82 -4.09 7.41
C ASP A 278 3.75 -4.70 5.99
N TYR A 279 4.90 -5.15 5.45
CA TYR A 279 5.01 -5.65 4.08
C TYR A 279 3.99 -6.74 3.76
N LEU A 280 3.97 -7.79 4.56
CA LEU A 280 3.12 -8.95 4.30
C LEU A 280 1.65 -8.62 4.53
N ALA A 281 1.32 -7.89 5.60
CA ALA A 281 -0.04 -7.45 5.88
C ALA A 281 -0.60 -6.56 4.76
N ASP A 282 0.19 -5.63 4.22
CA ASP A 282 -0.25 -4.76 3.12
C ASP A 282 -0.47 -5.55 1.83
N LEU A 283 0.37 -6.56 1.51
CA LEU A 283 0.14 -7.44 0.36
C LEU A 283 -1.14 -8.29 0.52
N LEU A 284 -1.39 -8.84 1.71
CA LEU A 284 -2.60 -9.62 1.97
C LEU A 284 -3.87 -8.77 1.91
N ARG A 285 -3.79 -7.51 2.37
CA ARG A 285 -4.87 -6.52 2.18
C ARG A 285 -5.08 -6.22 0.70
N ALA A 286 -3.99 -6.05 -0.07
CA ALA A 286 -4.04 -5.81 -1.51
C ALA A 286 -4.67 -7.00 -2.25
N MET A 287 -4.30 -8.22 -1.92
CA MET A 287 -4.93 -9.44 -2.45
C MET A 287 -6.44 -9.43 -2.22
N ARG A 288 -6.89 -8.99 -1.05
CA ARG A 288 -8.30 -8.96 -0.68
C ARG A 288 -9.08 -7.88 -1.43
N TYR A 289 -8.64 -6.61 -1.40
CA TYR A 289 -9.41 -5.53 -2.03
C TYR A 289 -9.36 -5.58 -3.57
N ALA A 290 -8.30 -6.13 -4.14
CA ALA A 290 -8.19 -6.37 -5.58
C ALA A 290 -8.81 -7.72 -5.99
N GLU A 291 -9.25 -8.55 -5.04
CA GLU A 291 -9.70 -9.93 -5.31
C GLU A 291 -8.69 -10.69 -6.18
N ALA A 292 -7.40 -10.51 -5.92
CA ALA A 292 -6.33 -11.07 -6.71
C ALA A 292 -5.99 -12.51 -6.28
N ASP A 293 -5.51 -13.30 -7.23
CA ASP A 293 -5.00 -14.65 -7.00
C ASP A 293 -3.50 -14.63 -6.69
N VAL A 294 -2.80 -13.65 -7.28
CA VAL A 294 -1.37 -13.37 -7.11
C VAL A 294 -1.20 -11.87 -6.86
N VAL A 295 -0.37 -11.50 -5.90
CA VAL A 295 -0.03 -10.11 -5.59
C VAL A 295 1.47 -9.96 -5.37
N GLY A 296 2.00 -8.79 -5.65
CA GLY A 296 3.41 -8.44 -5.39
C GLY A 296 3.71 -7.00 -5.71
N LYS A 297 4.98 -6.65 -5.82
CA LYS A 297 5.44 -5.31 -6.18
C LYS A 297 5.96 -5.31 -7.62
N HIS A 298 5.42 -4.46 -8.48
CA HIS A 298 6.01 -4.17 -9.79
C HIS A 298 6.81 -2.87 -9.70
N CYS A 299 6.18 -1.77 -9.27
CA CYS A 299 6.86 -0.58 -8.83
C CYS A 299 7.54 -0.85 -7.48
N ARG A 300 8.84 -0.54 -7.36
CA ARG A 300 9.62 -0.81 -6.14
C ARG A 300 10.87 0.03 -6.04
N PHE A 301 11.38 0.15 -4.84
CA PHE A 301 12.70 0.72 -4.58
C PHE A 301 13.79 -0.34 -4.81
N VAL A 302 14.90 0.09 -5.40
CA VAL A 302 16.12 -0.70 -5.57
C VAL A 302 17.28 0.10 -4.98
N HIS A 303 17.97 -0.47 -4.01
CA HIS A 303 19.15 0.12 -3.40
C HIS A 303 20.41 -0.45 -4.04
N LEU A 304 21.22 0.41 -4.67
CA LEU A 304 22.48 0.07 -5.32
C LEU A 304 23.62 0.34 -4.32
N ALA A 305 23.99 -0.64 -3.51
CA ALA A 305 24.94 -0.48 -2.42
C ALA A 305 26.34 0.01 -2.85
N ALA A 306 26.79 -0.39 -4.05
CA ALA A 306 28.07 0.08 -4.60
C ALA A 306 28.11 1.60 -4.87
N ARG A 307 26.94 2.24 -5.01
CA ARG A 307 26.78 3.68 -5.32
C ARG A 307 26.12 4.45 -4.19
N ASP A 308 25.72 3.78 -3.11
CA ASP A 308 24.89 4.34 -2.02
C ASP A 308 23.69 5.12 -2.58
N LEU A 309 23.00 4.54 -3.55
CA LEU A 309 21.92 5.18 -4.29
C LEU A 309 20.69 4.29 -4.31
N THR A 310 19.54 4.87 -3.94
CA THR A 310 18.23 4.23 -4.10
C THR A 310 17.50 4.81 -5.28
N VAL A 311 16.94 3.96 -6.11
CA VAL A 311 16.12 4.35 -7.27
C VAL A 311 14.73 3.72 -7.18
N LEU A 312 13.72 4.45 -7.62
CA LEU A 312 12.37 3.94 -7.83
C LEU A 312 12.27 3.45 -9.27
N VAL A 313 11.93 2.18 -9.44
CA VAL A 313 11.79 1.57 -10.77
C VAL A 313 10.35 1.22 -11.07
N GLN A 314 9.98 1.26 -12.35
CA GLN A 314 8.64 0.88 -12.84
C GLN A 314 7.51 1.71 -12.20
N GLU A 315 7.73 2.99 -11.95
CA GLU A 315 6.84 3.91 -11.22
C GLU A 315 5.35 3.86 -11.64
N PRO A 316 4.98 3.78 -12.93
CA PRO A 316 3.57 3.74 -13.30
C PRO A 316 2.86 2.41 -13.00
N ASN A 317 3.58 1.40 -12.52
CA ASN A 317 3.07 0.03 -12.36
C ASN A 317 2.77 -0.33 -10.90
N GLU A 318 2.00 0.51 -10.21
CA GLU A 318 1.43 0.20 -8.89
C GLU A 318 -0.09 0.33 -8.88
N HIS A 319 -0.75 -0.28 -7.91
CA HIS A 319 -2.21 -0.26 -7.72
C HIS A 319 -3.00 -0.66 -8.98
N ARG A 320 -2.54 -1.70 -9.69
CA ARG A 320 -3.18 -2.15 -10.94
C ARG A 320 -3.03 -3.64 -11.18
N TYR A 321 -3.94 -4.18 -11.97
CA TYR A 321 -3.75 -5.51 -12.54
C TYR A 321 -2.62 -5.47 -13.56
N THR A 322 -1.80 -6.52 -13.57
CA THR A 322 -0.57 -6.61 -14.35
C THR A 322 -0.29 -8.07 -14.73
N ASP A 323 0.65 -8.27 -15.59
CA ASP A 323 1.21 -9.59 -15.96
C ASP A 323 2.53 -9.91 -15.22
N PHE A 324 3.03 -8.95 -14.43
CA PHE A 324 4.33 -9.08 -13.77
C PHE A 324 4.35 -8.47 -12.37
N VAL A 325 4.98 -9.19 -11.44
CA VAL A 325 5.46 -8.68 -10.14
C VAL A 325 6.88 -9.18 -9.91
N ALA A 326 7.68 -8.44 -9.13
CA ALA A 326 9.06 -8.84 -8.83
C ALA A 326 9.08 -10.16 -8.04
N GLY A 327 9.91 -11.10 -8.45
CA GLY A 327 10.02 -12.44 -7.87
C GLY A 327 10.14 -12.47 -6.34
N PRO A 328 11.00 -11.63 -5.71
CA PRO A 328 11.11 -11.54 -4.26
C PRO A 328 9.82 -11.11 -3.54
N THR A 329 8.82 -10.68 -4.28
CA THR A 329 7.57 -10.17 -3.70
C THR A 329 6.35 -11.01 -4.07
N LEU A 330 6.56 -12.09 -4.82
CA LEU A 330 5.49 -12.95 -5.31
C LEU A 330 4.76 -13.60 -4.13
N THR A 331 3.49 -13.24 -4.02
CA THR A 331 2.58 -13.74 -2.98
C THR A 331 1.33 -14.26 -3.66
N ALA A 332 1.02 -15.54 -3.47
CA ALA A 332 -0.08 -16.20 -4.16
C ALA A 332 -0.86 -17.12 -3.23
N ARG A 333 -2.13 -17.40 -3.55
CA ARG A 333 -2.88 -18.45 -2.87
C ARG A 333 -2.13 -19.77 -2.97
N ARG A 334 -2.01 -20.50 -1.88
CA ARG A 334 -1.31 -21.79 -1.86
C ARG A 334 -1.88 -22.77 -2.90
N GLU A 335 -3.19 -22.80 -3.08
CA GLU A 335 -3.84 -23.64 -4.08
C GLU A 335 -3.43 -23.30 -5.52
N VAL A 336 -3.16 -22.01 -5.81
CA VAL A 336 -2.65 -21.57 -7.12
C VAL A 336 -1.24 -22.09 -7.35
N LEU A 337 -0.36 -21.99 -6.36
CA LEU A 337 1.02 -22.49 -6.46
C LEU A 337 1.07 -24.02 -6.59
N ARG A 338 0.14 -24.74 -5.98
CA ARG A 338 0.01 -26.20 -6.15
C ARG A 338 -0.54 -26.58 -7.53
N ALA A 339 -1.46 -25.80 -8.07
CA ALA A 339 -2.03 -26.04 -9.39
C ALA A 339 -1.05 -25.66 -10.52
N ILE A 340 -0.24 -24.63 -10.28
CA ILE A 340 0.76 -24.10 -11.23
C ILE A 340 2.13 -24.09 -10.51
N PRO A 341 2.81 -25.24 -10.34
CA PRO A 341 4.09 -25.29 -9.65
C PRO A 341 5.18 -24.54 -10.42
N PHE A 342 6.19 -24.03 -9.71
CA PHE A 342 7.38 -23.47 -10.33
C PHE A 342 8.07 -24.51 -11.24
N LEU A 343 8.62 -24.08 -12.35
CA LEU A 343 9.42 -24.95 -13.19
C LEU A 343 10.75 -25.29 -12.49
N SER A 344 11.30 -26.47 -12.78
CA SER A 344 12.61 -26.93 -12.27
C SER A 344 13.73 -26.17 -12.98
N VAL A 345 13.87 -24.88 -12.68
CA VAL A 345 14.92 -23.98 -13.18
C VAL A 345 15.43 -23.10 -12.02
N SER A 346 16.68 -22.64 -12.13
CA SER A 346 17.30 -21.77 -11.14
C SER A 346 17.23 -20.28 -11.50
N ARG A 347 16.66 -19.94 -12.65
CA ARG A 347 16.42 -18.54 -13.09
C ARG A 347 15.15 -18.49 -13.91
N GLY A 348 14.31 -17.46 -13.65
CA GLY A 348 13.07 -17.21 -14.35
C GLY A 348 11.93 -18.16 -13.94
N GLU A 349 12.04 -18.83 -12.79
CA GLU A 349 11.01 -19.66 -12.20
C GLU A 349 9.76 -18.83 -11.87
N ASP A 350 9.95 -17.61 -11.37
CA ASP A 350 8.90 -16.63 -11.07
C ASP A 350 8.24 -16.06 -12.34
N THR A 351 9.04 -15.69 -13.34
CA THR A 351 8.55 -15.17 -14.63
C THR A 351 7.72 -16.22 -15.36
N THR A 352 8.19 -17.47 -15.39
CA THR A 352 7.44 -18.56 -16.03
C THR A 352 6.17 -18.92 -15.24
N PHE A 353 6.19 -18.84 -13.91
CA PHE A 353 5.00 -18.99 -13.10
C PHE A 353 3.97 -17.90 -13.44
N LEU A 354 4.37 -16.62 -13.46
CA LEU A 354 3.49 -15.50 -13.76
C LEU A 354 2.88 -15.61 -15.16
N SER A 355 3.68 -15.97 -16.19
CA SER A 355 3.16 -16.21 -17.52
C SER A 355 2.07 -17.28 -17.53
N ARG A 356 2.30 -18.42 -16.87
CA ARG A 356 1.33 -19.52 -16.78
C ARG A 356 0.09 -19.13 -15.97
N ALA A 357 0.24 -18.30 -14.94
CA ALA A 357 -0.87 -17.76 -14.16
C ALA A 357 -1.76 -16.86 -15.01
N VAL A 358 -1.16 -15.97 -15.82
CA VAL A 358 -1.88 -15.10 -16.76
C VAL A 358 -2.59 -15.92 -17.84
N ASP A 359 -1.93 -16.93 -18.41
CA ASP A 359 -2.52 -17.85 -19.40
C ASP A 359 -3.72 -18.60 -18.82
N ALA A 360 -3.67 -18.93 -17.53
CA ALA A 360 -4.79 -19.52 -16.77
C ALA A 360 -5.88 -18.49 -16.37
N ARG A 361 -5.76 -17.22 -16.81
CA ARG A 361 -6.67 -16.10 -16.49
C ARG A 361 -6.77 -15.76 -15.01
N LEU A 362 -5.73 -16.05 -14.23
CA LEU A 362 -5.64 -15.63 -12.85
C LEU A 362 -5.36 -14.12 -12.77
N ARG A 363 -5.90 -13.49 -11.73
CA ARG A 363 -5.71 -12.06 -11.51
C ARG A 363 -4.41 -11.82 -10.77
N VAL A 364 -3.44 -11.21 -11.47
CA VAL A 364 -2.18 -10.73 -10.89
C VAL A 364 -2.31 -9.23 -10.61
N TYR A 365 -1.95 -8.79 -9.42
CA TYR A 365 -2.09 -7.39 -9.01
C TYR A 365 -0.79 -6.84 -8.44
N ALA A 366 -0.34 -5.71 -8.97
CA ALA A 366 0.75 -4.92 -8.42
C ALA A 366 0.22 -4.00 -7.32
N ALA A 367 0.69 -4.22 -6.09
CA ALA A 367 0.36 -3.39 -4.94
C ALA A 367 1.14 -2.06 -4.96
N ASP A 368 1.16 -1.35 -3.83
CA ASP A 368 1.97 -0.15 -3.62
C ASP A 368 3.48 -0.43 -3.64
N ARG A 369 4.29 0.64 -3.68
CA ARG A 369 5.77 0.59 -3.69
C ARG A 369 6.42 0.45 -2.31
N PHE A 370 5.68 0.58 -1.21
CA PHE A 370 6.21 0.71 0.14
C PHE A 370 6.51 -0.65 0.81
N ASN A 371 7.25 -0.61 1.92
CA ASN A 371 7.63 -1.76 2.74
C ASN A 371 8.48 -2.83 2.03
N PHE A 372 9.07 -2.54 0.89
CA PHE A 372 10.01 -3.42 0.19
C PHE A 372 11.11 -2.63 -0.48
N VAL A 373 12.34 -3.07 -0.30
CA VAL A 373 13.50 -2.57 -1.05
C VAL A 373 14.30 -3.76 -1.55
N GLN A 374 14.47 -3.82 -2.86
CA GLN A 374 15.39 -4.78 -3.46
C GLN A 374 16.82 -4.30 -3.23
N GLU A 375 17.63 -5.09 -2.52
CA GLU A 375 19.01 -4.78 -2.26
C GLU A 375 19.92 -5.34 -3.35
N ARG A 376 20.79 -4.48 -3.90
CA ARG A 376 21.82 -4.88 -4.86
C ARG A 376 23.18 -4.64 -4.23
N SER A 377 23.84 -5.74 -3.77
CA SER A 377 25.22 -5.66 -3.31
C SER A 377 26.13 -5.25 -4.47
N GLY A 378 27.24 -4.58 -4.17
CA GLY A 378 28.24 -4.24 -5.19
C GLY A 378 29.02 -5.44 -5.72
N ARG A 379 28.63 -6.67 -5.40
CA ARG A 379 29.32 -7.92 -5.75
C ARG A 379 28.39 -8.77 -6.62
N PRO A 380 28.70 -8.94 -7.93
CA PRO A 380 27.85 -9.72 -8.83
C PRO A 380 27.64 -11.18 -8.38
N GLU A 381 28.62 -11.76 -7.69
CA GLU A 381 28.57 -13.12 -7.15
C GLU A 381 27.55 -13.34 -6.03
N ASP A 382 27.11 -12.27 -5.38
CA ASP A 382 26.10 -12.34 -4.32
C ASP A 382 24.66 -12.46 -4.88
N HIS A 383 24.46 -12.31 -6.19
CA HIS A 383 23.14 -12.30 -6.79
C HIS A 383 22.96 -13.41 -7.83
N THR A 384 21.82 -14.09 -7.76
CA THR A 384 21.40 -15.04 -8.80
C THR A 384 21.09 -14.33 -10.12
N TRP A 385 20.59 -13.10 -10.04
CA TRP A 385 20.31 -12.24 -11.19
C TRP A 385 21.44 -11.22 -11.37
N THR A 386 22.24 -11.40 -12.43
CA THR A 386 23.52 -10.69 -12.69
C THR A 386 23.37 -9.48 -13.63
N GLU A 387 22.18 -8.87 -13.71
CA GLU A 387 21.98 -7.64 -14.50
C GLU A 387 22.85 -6.49 -13.97
N ASP A 388 23.33 -5.66 -14.92
CA ASP A 388 24.11 -4.46 -14.59
C ASP A 388 23.24 -3.43 -13.88
N ASP A 389 23.78 -2.74 -12.89
CA ASP A 389 23.15 -1.63 -12.19
C ASP A 389 22.66 -0.52 -13.14
N GLU A 390 23.30 -0.37 -14.31
CA GLU A 390 22.88 0.56 -15.38
C GLU A 390 21.45 0.32 -15.87
N VAL A 391 20.93 -0.90 -15.78
CA VAL A 391 19.52 -1.21 -16.15
C VAL A 391 18.56 -0.47 -15.23
N PHE A 392 18.85 -0.45 -13.93
CA PHE A 392 18.03 0.27 -12.94
C PHE A 392 18.17 1.78 -13.07
N LEU A 393 19.36 2.28 -13.42
CA LEU A 393 19.60 3.72 -13.59
C LEU A 393 18.92 4.28 -14.85
N ARG A 394 18.87 3.51 -15.95
CA ARG A 394 18.19 3.96 -17.19
C ARG A 394 16.68 4.02 -17.08
N GLY A 395 16.09 3.18 -16.25
CA GLY A 395 14.63 3.06 -16.08
C GLY A 395 14.10 3.53 -14.73
N GLY A 396 14.98 3.99 -13.84
CA GLY A 396 14.63 4.37 -12.47
C GLY A 396 14.75 5.87 -12.22
N THR A 397 13.94 6.36 -11.29
CA THR A 397 14.01 7.72 -10.77
C THR A 397 14.83 7.71 -9.48
N PRO A 398 15.97 8.44 -9.39
CA PRO A 398 16.74 8.55 -8.16
C PRO A 398 15.86 9.11 -7.02
N CYS A 399 15.89 8.44 -5.88
CA CYS A 399 15.17 8.89 -4.69
C CYS A 399 16.08 9.75 -3.82
N PRO A 400 15.63 10.93 -3.34
CA PRO A 400 16.36 11.66 -2.32
C PRO A 400 16.57 10.80 -1.08
N PRO A 401 17.70 10.95 -0.33
CA PRO A 401 17.96 10.18 0.87
C PRO A 401 16.82 10.23 1.92
N LEU A 402 16.09 11.35 1.99
CA LEU A 402 14.92 11.51 2.87
C LEU A 402 13.64 10.85 2.33
N ALA A 403 13.59 10.51 1.04
CA ALA A 403 12.44 9.84 0.44
C ALA A 403 12.44 8.33 0.76
N TRP A 404 13.60 7.79 1.11
CA TRP A 404 13.75 6.41 1.50
C TRP A 404 14.21 6.33 2.97
N ASP A 405 13.29 6.12 3.86
CA ASP A 405 13.53 5.71 5.23
C ASP A 405 12.79 4.38 5.42
N PRO A 406 13.49 3.25 5.52
CA PRO A 406 12.85 1.96 5.66
C PRO A 406 12.02 1.84 6.94
N GLU A 407 12.32 2.66 7.97
CA GLU A 407 11.58 2.71 9.22
C GLU A 407 10.41 3.70 9.20
N ARG A 408 10.31 4.53 8.14
CA ARG A 408 9.24 5.53 7.94
C ARG A 408 8.66 5.42 6.54
N PRO A 409 7.94 4.32 6.24
CA PRO A 409 7.30 4.09 4.95
C PRO A 409 6.19 5.10 4.62
#